data_618121cd7bdef2d67088f9b0a2258c62
#
_entry.id   618121cd7bdef2d67088f9b0a2258c62
#
_cell.length_a   1.000
_cell.length_b   1.000
_cell.length_c   1.000
_cell.angle_alpha   90.00
_cell.angle_beta   90.00
_cell.angle_gamma   90.00
#
_symmetry.space_group_name_H-M   'P 1'
#
loop_
_entity.id
_entity.type
_entity.pdbx_description
1 polymer ?
#
loop_
_entity_poly.entity_id
_entity_poly.type
_entity_poly.pdbx_seq_one_letter_code
_entity_poly.pdbx_strand_id
1 'polypeptide(L)'
;MTRYVLSPAAQADLEDIWRYSVERWSSAQAERYVLAIRDACDDLASGAQAGQDAGDIRDGYRKLRVGSHVLFFRRSGAVIDVVRILHQRMDLASRL
;
A
#
# COMPACT_ATOMS: atom_id res chain seq x y z
N MET A 1 20.66 -3.84 -2.79
CA MET A 1 19.62 -3.02 -3.42
C MET A 1 18.28 -3.33 -2.77
N THR A 2 17.57 -2.31 -2.27
CA THR A 2 16.27 -2.49 -1.63
C THR A 2 15.17 -2.54 -2.69
N ARG A 3 14.17 -3.37 -2.48
CA ARG A 3 13.04 -3.52 -3.39
C ARG A 3 11.77 -3.76 -2.59
N TYR A 4 10.62 -3.74 -3.26
CA TYR A 4 9.37 -4.12 -2.64
C TYR A 4 8.72 -5.26 -3.40
N VAL A 5 7.86 -6.01 -2.69
CA VAL A 5 6.99 -7.02 -3.28
C VAL A 5 5.59 -6.82 -2.73
N LEU A 6 4.59 -7.15 -3.54
CA LEU A 6 3.20 -7.14 -3.12
C LEU A 6 2.77 -8.55 -2.77
N SER A 7 2.14 -8.73 -1.62
CA SER A 7 1.50 -10.01 -1.30
C SER A 7 0.37 -10.27 -2.30
N PRO A 8 -0.10 -11.52 -2.44
CA PRO A 8 -1.28 -11.79 -3.26
C PRO A 8 -2.50 -10.95 -2.86
N ALA A 9 -2.70 -10.74 -1.56
CA ALA A 9 -3.80 -9.91 -1.07
C ALA A 9 -3.60 -8.43 -1.45
N ALA A 10 -2.38 -7.91 -1.34
CA ALA A 10 -2.08 -6.54 -1.74
C ALA A 10 -2.23 -6.34 -3.25
N GLN A 11 -1.84 -7.33 -4.04
CA GLN A 11 -2.03 -7.29 -5.49
C GLN A 11 -3.53 -7.24 -5.83
N ALA A 12 -4.34 -8.05 -5.16
CA ALA A 12 -5.79 -8.03 -5.35
C ALA A 12 -6.39 -6.69 -4.92
N ASP A 13 -5.90 -6.12 -3.80
CA ASP A 13 -6.33 -4.80 -3.34
C ASP A 13 -6.06 -3.74 -4.42
N LEU A 14 -4.88 -3.78 -5.04
CA LEU A 14 -4.50 -2.80 -6.06
C LEU A 14 -5.37 -2.93 -7.32
N GLU A 15 -5.71 -4.15 -7.70
CA GLU A 15 -6.61 -4.40 -8.83
C GLU A 15 -8.02 -3.87 -8.55
N ASP A 16 -8.51 -4.05 -7.33
CA ASP A 16 -9.82 -3.52 -6.92
C ASP A 16 -9.81 -1.98 -6.91
N ILE A 17 -8.72 -1.38 -6.45
CA ILE A 17 -8.56 0.08 -6.47
C ILE A 17 -8.61 0.60 -7.90
N TRP A 18 -7.91 -0.06 -8.83
CA TRP A 18 -7.94 0.29 -10.25
C TRP A 18 -9.36 0.24 -10.80
N ARG A 19 -10.04 -0.89 -10.59
CA ARG A 19 -11.39 -1.11 -11.12
C ARG A 19 -12.37 -0.08 -10.59
N TYR A 20 -12.36 0.16 -9.28
CA TYR A 20 -13.20 1.16 -8.63
C TYR A 20 -12.93 2.57 -9.19
N SER A 21 -11.65 2.91 -9.36
CA SER A 21 -11.26 4.24 -9.82
C SER A 21 -11.67 4.49 -11.27
N VAL A 22 -11.55 3.49 -12.13
CA VAL A 22 -12.01 3.57 -13.53
C VAL A 22 -13.51 3.82 -13.59
N GLU A 23 -14.28 3.11 -12.78
CA GLU A 23 -15.73 3.25 -12.77
C GLU A 23 -16.19 4.61 -12.24
N ARG A 24 -15.49 5.15 -11.23
CA ARG A 24 -15.89 6.40 -10.55
C ARG A 24 -15.39 7.63 -11.29
N TRP A 25 -14.25 7.57 -11.92
CA TRP A 25 -13.63 8.76 -12.52
C TRP A 25 -13.31 8.53 -14.00
N SER A 26 -12.13 8.00 -14.29
CA SER A 26 -11.69 7.72 -15.66
C SER A 26 -10.48 6.80 -15.59
N SER A 27 -10.13 6.21 -16.74
CA SER A 27 -8.93 5.38 -16.82
C SER A 27 -7.66 6.20 -16.57
N ALA A 28 -7.61 7.45 -17.04
CA ALA A 28 -6.46 8.32 -16.82
C ALA A 28 -6.28 8.66 -15.34
N GLN A 29 -7.38 8.96 -14.65
CA GLN A 29 -7.35 9.24 -13.21
C GLN A 29 -6.96 8.00 -12.42
N ALA A 30 -7.50 6.84 -12.78
CA ALA A 30 -7.18 5.57 -12.15
C ALA A 30 -5.70 5.25 -12.30
N GLU A 31 -5.14 5.48 -13.49
CA GLU A 31 -3.72 5.24 -13.75
C GLU A 31 -2.85 6.12 -12.85
N ARG A 32 -3.17 7.41 -12.76
CA ARG A 32 -2.42 8.33 -11.89
C ARG A 32 -2.46 7.89 -10.44
N TYR A 33 -3.61 7.43 -9.97
CA TYR A 33 -3.76 7.00 -8.57
C TYR A 33 -2.96 5.72 -8.28
N VAL A 34 -3.04 4.73 -9.17
CA VAL A 34 -2.29 3.47 -9.02
C VAL A 34 -0.79 3.74 -9.10
N LEU A 35 -0.35 4.63 -10.01
CA LEU A 35 1.05 5.00 -10.10
C LEU A 35 1.54 5.70 -8.83
N ALA A 36 0.71 6.54 -8.21
CA ALA A 36 1.06 7.18 -6.94
C ALA A 36 1.27 6.14 -5.84
N ILE A 37 0.46 5.08 -5.81
CA ILE A 37 0.63 3.99 -4.85
C ILE A 37 1.94 3.24 -5.11
N ARG A 38 2.24 2.94 -6.38
CA ARG A 38 3.50 2.27 -6.73
C ARG A 38 4.71 3.13 -6.43
N ASP A 39 4.63 4.44 -6.69
CA ASP A 39 5.70 5.37 -6.34
C ASP A 39 5.95 5.39 -4.83
N ALA A 40 4.88 5.31 -4.03
CA ALA A 40 5.02 5.22 -2.58
C ALA A 40 5.75 3.94 -2.16
N CYS A 41 5.47 2.82 -2.82
CA CYS A 41 6.19 1.57 -2.58
C CYS A 41 7.67 1.70 -2.94
N ASP A 42 7.98 2.35 -4.06
CA ASP A 42 9.37 2.63 -4.46
C ASP A 42 10.07 3.53 -3.44
N ASP A 43 9.37 4.53 -2.92
CA ASP A 43 9.91 5.43 -1.90
C ASP A 43 10.24 4.69 -0.60
N LEU A 44 9.38 3.73 -0.21
CA LEU A 44 9.68 2.88 0.94
C LEU A 44 10.89 2.00 0.67
N ALA A 45 11.00 1.46 -0.53
CA ALA A 45 12.12 0.59 -0.91
C ALA A 45 13.44 1.36 -0.95
N SER A 46 13.42 2.60 -1.43
CA SER A 46 14.63 3.43 -1.53
C SER A 46 15.02 4.11 -0.22
N GLY A 47 14.12 4.14 0.76
CA GLY A 47 14.34 4.86 2.01
C GLY A 47 13.91 6.32 1.97
N ALA A 48 13.35 6.79 0.85
CA ALA A 48 12.81 8.15 0.75
C ALA A 48 11.64 8.37 1.70
N GLN A 49 10.90 7.29 2.01
CA GLN A 49 9.82 7.27 3.00
C GLN A 49 10.06 6.12 3.96
N ALA A 50 9.77 6.33 5.23
CA ALA A 50 9.89 5.29 6.25
C ALA A 50 8.53 4.79 6.76
N GLY A 51 7.48 5.57 6.52
CA GLY A 51 6.17 5.28 7.07
C GLY A 51 6.10 5.48 8.57
N GLN A 52 5.06 4.96 9.17
CA GLN A 52 4.79 5.08 10.61
C GLN A 52 4.65 3.70 11.23
N ASP A 53 4.96 3.59 12.51
CA ASP A 53 4.74 2.36 13.24
C ASP A 53 3.25 2.00 13.26
N ALA A 54 2.93 0.75 13.01
CA ALA A 54 1.59 0.21 13.07
C ALA A 54 1.51 -1.03 13.97
N GLY A 55 2.43 -1.11 14.95
CA GLY A 55 2.49 -2.22 15.87
C GLY A 55 1.28 -2.33 16.79
N ASP A 56 0.53 -1.23 16.96
CA ASP A 56 -0.74 -1.23 17.68
C ASP A 56 -1.83 -2.03 16.94
N ILE A 57 -1.72 -2.14 15.61
CA ILE A 57 -2.66 -2.92 14.79
C ILE A 57 -2.16 -4.36 14.68
N ARG A 58 -0.87 -4.51 14.35
CA ARG A 58 -0.24 -5.82 14.28
C ARG A 58 1.27 -5.67 14.50
N ASP A 59 1.83 -6.50 15.36
CA ASP A 59 3.23 -6.44 15.74
C ASP A 59 4.15 -6.54 14.51
N GLY A 60 5.15 -5.65 14.45
CA GLY A 60 6.11 -5.60 13.36
C GLY A 60 5.64 -4.88 12.11
N TYR A 61 4.40 -4.40 12.09
CA TYR A 61 3.86 -3.73 10.92
C TYR A 61 4.12 -2.24 10.96
N ARG A 62 4.22 -1.66 9.76
CA ARG A 62 4.32 -0.22 9.53
C ARG A 62 3.27 0.16 8.49
N LYS A 63 2.98 1.45 8.39
CA LYS A 63 1.97 1.95 7.46
C LYS A 63 2.43 3.24 6.79
N LEU A 64 1.92 3.47 5.58
CA LEU A 64 2.11 4.71 4.84
C LEU A 64 0.80 5.05 4.14
N ARG A 65 0.31 6.27 4.39
CA ARG A 65 -0.92 6.74 3.74
C ARG A 65 -0.61 7.28 2.34
N VAL A 66 -1.44 6.88 1.37
CA VAL A 66 -1.41 7.39 0.00
C VAL A 66 -2.85 7.70 -0.41
N GLY A 67 -3.18 8.99 -0.53
CA GLY A 67 -4.56 9.40 -0.83
C GLY A 67 -5.52 8.90 0.24
N SER A 68 -6.53 8.16 -0.18
CA SER A 68 -7.54 7.58 0.71
C SER A 68 -7.20 6.17 1.19
N HIS A 69 -6.02 5.67 0.81
CA HIS A 69 -5.59 4.31 1.12
C HIS A 69 -4.41 4.30 2.06
N VAL A 70 -4.21 3.16 2.72
CA VAL A 70 -3.11 2.95 3.65
C VAL A 70 -2.40 1.68 3.22
N LEU A 71 -1.09 1.80 2.96
CA LEU A 71 -0.21 0.67 2.70
C LEU A 71 0.23 0.10 4.05
N PHE A 72 -0.03 -1.19 4.27
CA PHE A 72 0.52 -1.90 5.42
C PHE A 72 1.66 -2.78 4.94
N PHE A 73 2.81 -2.63 5.57
CA PHE A 73 4.01 -3.30 5.12
C PHE A 73 4.88 -3.67 6.32
N ARG A 74 5.84 -4.53 6.06
CA ARG A 74 6.90 -4.84 7.01
C ARG A 74 8.21 -4.95 6.24
N ARG A 75 9.29 -4.67 6.94
CA ARG A 75 10.62 -4.74 6.36
C ARG A 75 11.21 -6.11 6.65
N SER A 76 11.68 -6.80 5.61
CA SER A 76 12.36 -8.08 5.72
C SER A 76 13.69 -7.97 5.00
N GLY A 77 14.76 -7.68 5.76
CA GLY A 77 16.08 -7.41 5.17
C GLY A 77 16.03 -6.22 4.21
N ALA A 78 16.42 -6.43 2.97
CA ALA A 78 16.40 -5.41 1.92
C ALA A 78 15.08 -5.36 1.15
N VAL A 79 14.06 -6.08 1.61
CA VAL A 79 12.76 -6.17 0.92
C VAL A 79 11.68 -5.53 1.78
N ILE A 80 10.84 -4.72 1.13
CA ILE A 80 9.61 -4.21 1.73
C ILE A 80 8.48 -5.16 1.29
N ASP A 81 7.87 -5.85 2.26
CA ASP A 81 6.70 -6.70 2.03
C ASP A 81 5.44 -5.86 2.19
N VAL A 82 4.79 -5.49 1.09
CA VAL A 82 3.51 -4.79 1.14
C VAL A 82 2.42 -5.84 1.35
N VAL A 83 1.83 -5.85 2.54
CA VAL A 83 0.93 -6.91 2.97
C VAL A 83 -0.51 -6.63 2.55
N ARG A 84 -0.98 -5.39 2.71
CA ARG A 84 -2.32 -4.97 2.31
C ARG A 84 -2.30 -3.51 1.87
N ILE A 85 -3.27 -3.16 1.01
CA ILE A 85 -3.55 -1.77 0.62
C ILE A 85 -5.03 -1.56 0.87
N LEU A 86 -5.36 -0.91 1.99
CA LEU A 86 -6.73 -0.82 2.48
C LEU A 86 -7.22 0.63 2.48
N HIS A 87 -8.51 0.81 2.21
CA HIS A 87 -9.12 2.13 2.32
C HIS A 87 -9.14 2.56 3.79
N GLN A 88 -8.88 3.85 4.05
CA GLN A 88 -8.77 4.39 5.42
C GLN A 88 -10.02 4.18 6.27
N ARG A 89 -11.18 3.96 5.63
CA ARG A 89 -12.46 3.76 6.33
C ARG A 89 -12.75 2.30 6.66
N MET A 90 -11.92 1.37 6.21
CA MET A 90 -12.06 -0.03 6.55
C MET A 90 -11.65 -0.28 8.00
N ASP A 91 -12.17 -1.34 8.61
CA ASP A 91 -11.67 -1.82 9.88
C ASP A 91 -10.32 -2.50 9.64
N LEU A 92 -9.25 -1.75 9.84
CA LEU A 92 -7.91 -2.17 9.48
C LEU A 92 -7.44 -3.37 10.29
N ALA A 93 -7.80 -3.42 11.57
CA ALA A 93 -7.38 -4.50 12.46
C ALA A 93 -7.94 -5.86 12.01
N SER A 94 -9.20 -5.88 11.57
CA SER A 94 -9.83 -7.14 11.13
C SER A 94 -9.38 -7.57 9.74
N ARG A 95 -8.77 -6.68 8.96
CA ARG A 95 -8.31 -6.99 7.60
C ARG A 95 -6.87 -7.50 7.56
N LEU A 96 -6.12 -7.27 8.60
CA LEU A 96 -4.75 -7.73 8.72
C LEU A 96 -4.71 -9.00 9.55
#